data_a505dc608e69d73fc9b2bd45dad95c74
#
_entry.id   a505dc608e69d73fc9b2bd45dad95c74
#
_cell.length_a   1.000
_cell.length_b   1.000
_cell.length_c   1.000
_cell.angle_alpha   90.00
_cell.angle_beta   90.00
_cell.angle_gamma   90.00
#
_symmetry.space_group_name_H-M   'P 1'
#
loop_
_entity.id
_entity.type
_entity.pdbx_description
1 polymer ?
#
loop_
_entity_poly.entity_id
_entity_poly.type
_entity_poly.pdbx_seq_one_letter_code
_entity_poly.pdbx_strand_id
1 'polypeptide(L)'
;MKTGILFTSRNNYDLLDYWLKNVNTEGLFILNIDEDSTPENKIKGKEVCEKHCIAYMDREDRGMQNNITSACNIFKKSNLEWIIWFQHDCFPITNKFFTKFNELVETGKLDNFGSVGFNIKHDGVYQMLSRTPLQQPNRDMWNRFDINTPLPLEYNKVHSVESVSWMCAAVNINQYLKEIIPTGEYQFFHAWDDIAFQFMYKNIHNICIPFLELSHEQIIKKDFNMPVKSPLAKTEEETKKREHYYGKWGHHKVWESRWGFSYDDNSTFEEVKENYSGTLIDKFYNHNLNTGPLQIFEL
;
A
#
# COMPACT_ATOMS: atom_id res chain seq x y z
N MET A 1 0.85 4.07 -21.96
CA MET A 1 0.59 4.32 -20.53
C MET A 1 1.90 4.27 -19.76
N LYS A 2 2.04 5.09 -18.74
CA LYS A 2 3.25 5.18 -17.89
C LYS A 2 3.07 4.52 -16.53
N THR A 3 1.98 3.79 -16.35
CA THR A 3 1.59 3.13 -15.11
C THR A 3 1.55 1.62 -15.30
N GLY A 4 2.09 0.88 -14.33
CA GLY A 4 2.00 -0.58 -14.25
C GLY A 4 1.26 -1.04 -12.99
N ILE A 5 0.83 -2.30 -12.98
CA ILE A 5 0.16 -2.93 -11.84
C ILE A 5 1.07 -3.99 -11.24
N LEU A 6 1.17 -3.99 -9.92
CA LEU A 6 1.86 -5.00 -9.14
C LEU A 6 0.87 -5.78 -8.27
N PHE A 7 0.91 -7.09 -8.37
CA PHE A 7 0.37 -8.00 -7.38
C PHE A 7 1.49 -8.72 -6.64
N THR A 8 1.26 -8.99 -5.37
CA THR A 8 2.07 -9.91 -4.58
C THR A 8 1.17 -11.05 -4.12
N SER A 9 1.44 -12.25 -4.58
CA SER A 9 0.55 -13.40 -4.40
C SER A 9 1.17 -14.46 -3.53
N ARG A 10 0.35 -15.05 -2.67
CA ARG A 10 0.71 -16.25 -1.94
C ARG A 10 -0.50 -17.14 -1.75
N ASN A 11 -0.50 -18.28 -2.45
CA ASN A 11 -1.56 -19.30 -2.36
C ASN A 11 -3.00 -18.80 -2.67
N ASN A 12 -3.16 -17.70 -3.40
CA ASN A 12 -4.46 -17.05 -3.64
C ASN A 12 -4.75 -16.75 -5.12
N TYR A 13 -4.34 -17.65 -5.99
CA TYR A 13 -4.43 -17.44 -7.44
C TYR A 13 -5.84 -17.50 -8.02
N ASP A 14 -6.81 -18.11 -7.34
CA ASP A 14 -8.21 -18.04 -7.74
C ASP A 14 -8.74 -16.61 -7.66
N LEU A 15 -8.34 -15.88 -6.64
CA LEU A 15 -8.73 -14.49 -6.48
C LEU A 15 -8.02 -13.58 -7.49
N LEU A 16 -6.75 -13.87 -7.81
CA LEU A 16 -6.04 -13.18 -8.89
C LEU A 16 -6.73 -13.41 -10.24
N ASP A 17 -7.07 -14.67 -10.58
CA ASP A 17 -7.80 -15.02 -11.81
C ASP A 17 -9.15 -14.30 -11.88
N TYR A 18 -9.87 -14.25 -10.75
CA TYR A 18 -11.12 -13.50 -10.67
C TYR A 18 -10.92 -12.00 -10.90
N TRP A 19 -9.90 -11.39 -10.24
CA TRP A 19 -9.61 -9.98 -10.42
C TRP A 19 -9.32 -9.65 -11.90
N LEU A 20 -8.43 -10.42 -12.52
CA LEU A 20 -8.03 -10.22 -13.91
C LEU A 20 -9.17 -10.43 -14.93
N LYS A 21 -10.17 -11.23 -14.59
CA LYS A 21 -11.39 -11.40 -15.43
C LYS A 21 -12.36 -10.23 -15.35
N ASN A 22 -12.40 -9.55 -14.21
CA ASN A 22 -13.45 -8.57 -13.91
C ASN A 22 -12.97 -7.12 -14.02
N VAL A 23 -11.67 -6.88 -14.14
CA VAL A 23 -11.09 -5.54 -14.25
C VAL A 23 -10.50 -5.34 -15.63
N ASN A 24 -10.90 -4.26 -16.31
CA ASN A 24 -10.29 -3.91 -17.59
C ASN A 24 -8.87 -3.39 -17.38
N THR A 25 -7.90 -4.14 -17.87
CA THR A 25 -6.46 -3.86 -17.77
C THR A 25 -5.80 -3.64 -19.13
N GLU A 26 -6.57 -3.36 -20.16
CA GLU A 26 -6.07 -3.19 -21.52
C GLU A 26 -4.96 -2.13 -21.59
N GLY A 27 -3.83 -2.51 -22.18
CA GLY A 27 -2.67 -1.64 -22.35
C GLY A 27 -1.85 -1.40 -21.07
N LEU A 28 -2.16 -2.05 -19.95
CA LEU A 28 -1.37 -2.00 -18.72
C LEU A 28 -0.35 -3.13 -18.66
N PHE A 29 0.86 -2.81 -18.22
CA PHE A 29 1.83 -3.83 -17.84
C PHE A 29 1.51 -4.32 -16.42
N ILE A 30 1.34 -5.63 -16.27
CA ILE A 30 1.01 -6.26 -14.99
C ILE A 30 2.09 -7.25 -14.63
N LEU A 31 2.60 -7.15 -13.41
CA LEU A 31 3.53 -8.09 -12.80
C LEU A 31 2.90 -8.72 -11.57
N ASN A 32 2.90 -10.04 -11.52
CA ASN A 32 2.61 -10.78 -10.31
C ASN A 32 3.90 -11.36 -9.72
N ILE A 33 4.17 -11.06 -8.46
CA ILE A 33 5.29 -11.64 -7.71
C ILE A 33 4.73 -12.71 -6.76
N ASP A 34 5.17 -13.95 -6.94
CA ASP A 34 4.87 -15.04 -6.00
C ASP A 34 5.79 -14.94 -4.78
N GLU A 35 5.20 -14.85 -3.61
CA GLU A 35 5.90 -14.77 -2.34
C GLU A 35 5.95 -16.14 -1.65
N ASP A 36 6.71 -17.08 -2.18
CA ASP A 36 6.94 -18.37 -1.56
C ASP A 36 5.65 -19.19 -1.35
N SER A 37 4.84 -19.33 -2.39
CA SER A 37 3.67 -20.21 -2.42
C SER A 37 4.06 -21.69 -2.34
N THR A 38 3.08 -22.56 -2.03
CA THR A 38 3.28 -24.00 -2.16
C THR A 38 3.57 -24.39 -3.61
N PRO A 39 4.26 -25.52 -3.88
CA PRO A 39 4.57 -25.94 -5.26
C PRO A 39 3.34 -25.99 -6.16
N GLU A 40 2.21 -26.50 -5.68
CA GLU A 40 0.96 -26.60 -6.43
C GLU A 40 0.42 -25.19 -6.78
N ASN A 41 0.49 -24.27 -5.82
CA ASN A 41 0.04 -22.90 -6.05
C ASN A 41 1.00 -22.12 -6.96
N LYS A 42 2.31 -22.40 -6.95
CA LYS A 42 3.24 -21.82 -7.91
C LYS A 42 2.91 -22.23 -9.35
N ILE A 43 2.57 -23.51 -9.56
CA ILE A 43 2.11 -24.01 -10.88
C ILE A 43 0.85 -23.25 -11.29
N LYS A 44 -0.15 -23.23 -10.42
CA LYS A 44 -1.40 -22.51 -10.67
C LYS A 44 -1.19 -21.02 -10.95
N GLY A 45 -0.26 -20.40 -10.22
CA GLY A 45 0.11 -19.00 -10.42
C GLY A 45 0.67 -18.71 -11.81
N LYS A 46 1.55 -19.59 -12.30
CA LYS A 46 2.08 -19.52 -13.67
C LYS A 46 0.97 -19.67 -14.71
N GLU A 47 0.10 -20.68 -14.56
CA GLU A 47 -1.03 -20.90 -15.46
C GLU A 47 -2.00 -19.70 -15.51
N VAL A 48 -2.30 -19.09 -14.35
CA VAL A 48 -3.14 -17.89 -14.28
C VAL A 48 -2.46 -16.71 -14.99
N CYS A 49 -1.17 -16.51 -14.74
CA CYS A 49 -0.42 -15.42 -15.37
C CYS A 49 -0.30 -15.60 -16.88
N GLU A 50 -0.02 -16.82 -17.36
CA GLU A 50 0.02 -17.15 -18.79
C GLU A 50 -1.34 -16.93 -19.46
N LYS A 51 -2.43 -17.41 -18.86
CA LYS A 51 -3.81 -17.24 -19.35
C LYS A 51 -4.19 -15.78 -19.55
N HIS A 52 -3.74 -14.89 -18.67
CA HIS A 52 -4.04 -13.46 -18.73
C HIS A 52 -2.93 -12.63 -19.39
N CYS A 53 -1.89 -13.27 -19.93
CA CYS A 53 -0.74 -12.61 -20.58
C CYS A 53 -0.07 -11.57 -19.65
N ILE A 54 0.06 -11.86 -18.37
CA ILE A 54 0.76 -11.02 -17.39
C ILE A 54 2.12 -11.62 -16.98
N ALA A 55 3.03 -10.78 -16.56
CA ALA A 55 4.35 -11.24 -16.12
C ALA A 55 4.27 -11.96 -14.76
N TYR A 56 5.04 -13.03 -14.60
CA TYR A 56 5.18 -13.80 -13.37
C TYR A 56 6.63 -13.80 -12.90
N MET A 57 6.82 -13.56 -11.60
CA MET A 57 8.11 -13.68 -10.93
C MET A 57 7.94 -14.56 -9.69
N ASP A 58 8.79 -15.57 -9.56
CA ASP A 58 8.87 -16.42 -8.36
C ASP A 58 9.96 -15.87 -7.44
N ARG A 59 9.63 -15.69 -6.15
CA ARG A 59 10.59 -15.30 -5.12
C ARG A 59 10.44 -16.20 -3.90
N GLU A 60 11.58 -16.62 -3.38
CA GLU A 60 11.66 -17.39 -2.13
C GLU A 60 11.76 -16.45 -0.91
N ASP A 61 12.39 -15.28 -1.10
CA ASP A 61 12.46 -14.25 -0.07
C ASP A 61 11.18 -13.42 -0.02
N ARG A 62 10.81 -13.04 1.17
CA ARG A 62 9.57 -12.31 1.45
C ARG A 62 9.88 -10.88 1.83
N GLY A 63 8.89 -10.06 1.71
CA GLY A 63 8.95 -8.67 2.13
C GLY A 63 8.37 -7.74 1.09
N MET A 64 7.34 -7.04 1.49
CA MET A 64 6.60 -6.12 0.62
C MET A 64 7.52 -5.10 -0.05
N GLN A 65 8.44 -4.50 0.70
CA GLN A 65 9.34 -3.47 0.14
C GLN A 65 10.34 -4.06 -0.84
N ASN A 66 10.81 -5.30 -0.62
CA ASN A 66 11.69 -6.00 -1.57
C ASN A 66 10.95 -6.27 -2.88
N ASN A 67 9.67 -6.64 -2.80
CA ASN A 67 8.84 -6.86 -3.98
C ASN A 67 8.58 -5.57 -4.76
N ILE A 68 8.26 -4.49 -4.06
CA ILE A 68 8.11 -3.17 -4.68
C ILE A 68 9.42 -2.73 -5.34
N THR A 69 10.57 -2.94 -4.69
CA THR A 69 11.89 -2.64 -5.25
C THR A 69 12.15 -3.43 -6.55
N SER A 70 11.85 -4.72 -6.52
CA SER A 70 12.00 -5.58 -7.71
C SER A 70 11.09 -5.13 -8.84
N ALA A 71 9.83 -4.84 -8.54
CA ALA A 71 8.87 -4.32 -9.50
C ALA A 71 9.32 -2.95 -10.05
N CYS A 72 9.79 -2.03 -9.21
CA CYS A 72 10.31 -0.74 -9.65
C CYS A 72 11.45 -0.90 -10.66
N ASN A 73 12.38 -1.82 -10.41
CA ASN A 73 13.50 -2.09 -11.32
C ASN A 73 13.04 -2.67 -12.67
N ILE A 74 12.03 -3.54 -12.67
CA ILE A 74 11.46 -4.12 -13.89
C ILE A 74 10.68 -3.06 -14.67
N PHE A 75 9.79 -2.34 -14.01
CA PHE A 75 8.91 -1.36 -14.64
C PHE A 75 9.67 -0.17 -15.19
N LYS A 76 10.74 0.26 -14.50
CA LYS A 76 11.62 1.31 -15.00
C LYS A 76 12.28 0.95 -16.33
N LYS A 77 12.68 -0.33 -16.52
CA LYS A 77 13.22 -0.82 -17.80
C LYS A 77 12.18 -0.78 -18.93
N SER A 78 10.90 -0.80 -18.59
CA SER A 78 9.77 -0.67 -19.51
C SER A 78 9.28 0.80 -19.66
N ASN A 79 10.05 1.78 -19.18
CA ASN A 79 9.73 3.21 -19.19
C ASN A 79 8.42 3.55 -18.46
N LEU A 80 8.06 2.78 -17.45
CA LEU A 80 6.95 3.11 -16.56
C LEU A 80 7.43 4.05 -15.45
N GLU A 81 6.55 4.93 -15.00
CA GLU A 81 6.85 5.96 -14.01
C GLU A 81 6.17 5.68 -12.67
N TRP A 82 5.07 4.95 -12.68
CA TRP A 82 4.28 4.61 -11.51
C TRP A 82 3.92 3.14 -11.44
N ILE A 83 3.86 2.61 -10.21
CA ILE A 83 3.30 1.28 -9.91
C ILE A 83 2.06 1.49 -9.06
N ILE A 84 0.98 0.80 -9.39
CA ILE A 84 -0.17 0.64 -8.50
C ILE A 84 -0.13 -0.80 -7.97
N TRP A 85 0.06 -0.94 -6.68
CA TRP A 85 -0.04 -2.23 -6.00
C TRP A 85 -1.47 -2.48 -5.55
N PHE A 86 -1.98 -3.67 -5.83
CA PHE A 86 -3.31 -4.12 -5.43
C PHE A 86 -3.25 -5.34 -4.53
N GLN A 87 -4.08 -5.35 -3.49
CA GLN A 87 -4.56 -6.62 -2.95
C GLN A 87 -5.57 -7.23 -3.92
N HIS A 88 -5.61 -8.57 -3.98
CA HIS A 88 -6.46 -9.30 -4.93
C HIS A 88 -7.96 -9.11 -4.69
N ASP A 89 -8.36 -8.63 -3.52
CA ASP A 89 -9.73 -8.34 -3.13
C ASP A 89 -10.05 -6.84 -3.14
N CYS A 90 -9.18 -6.03 -3.75
CA CYS A 90 -9.38 -4.61 -3.95
C CYS A 90 -9.62 -4.31 -5.43
N PHE A 91 -10.76 -3.71 -5.77
CA PHE A 91 -11.23 -3.52 -7.15
C PHE A 91 -11.48 -2.05 -7.45
N PRO A 92 -11.12 -1.55 -8.65
CA PRO A 92 -11.58 -0.26 -9.12
C PRO A 92 -13.12 -0.22 -9.21
N ILE A 93 -13.76 0.82 -8.68
CA ILE A 93 -15.22 0.99 -8.77
C ILE A 93 -15.62 1.42 -10.18
N THR A 94 -14.75 2.15 -10.87
CA THR A 94 -15.03 2.65 -12.22
C THR A 94 -14.06 2.12 -13.25
N ASN A 95 -14.53 1.85 -14.46
CA ASN A 95 -13.68 1.45 -15.60
C ASN A 95 -12.69 2.56 -16.02
N LYS A 96 -12.86 3.78 -15.52
CA LYS A 96 -11.98 4.93 -15.82
C LYS A 96 -10.85 5.11 -14.81
N PHE A 97 -10.73 4.26 -13.81
CA PHE A 97 -9.74 4.39 -12.76
C PHE A 97 -8.31 4.52 -13.33
N PHE A 98 -7.89 3.54 -14.11
CA PHE A 98 -6.54 3.53 -14.69
C PHE A 98 -6.33 4.64 -15.71
N THR A 99 -7.31 4.93 -16.54
CA THR A 99 -7.24 6.03 -17.53
C THR A 99 -7.02 7.36 -16.82
N LYS A 100 -7.84 7.67 -15.81
CA LYS A 100 -7.70 8.90 -15.03
C LYS A 100 -6.37 8.98 -14.28
N PHE A 101 -5.93 7.89 -13.65
CA PHE A 101 -4.64 7.89 -12.97
C PHE A 101 -3.50 8.13 -13.97
N ASN A 102 -3.52 7.42 -15.10
CA ASN A 102 -2.50 7.58 -16.13
C ASN A 102 -2.49 8.98 -16.77
N GLU A 103 -3.65 9.63 -16.95
CA GLU A 103 -3.75 11.02 -17.38
C GLU A 103 -3.02 11.97 -16.42
N LEU A 104 -3.14 11.75 -15.11
CA LEU A 104 -2.43 12.54 -14.11
C LEU A 104 -0.91 12.32 -14.20
N VAL A 105 -0.47 11.09 -14.45
CA VAL A 105 0.94 10.76 -14.66
C VAL A 105 1.47 11.40 -15.94
N GLU A 106 0.79 11.22 -17.06
CA GLU A 106 1.23 11.71 -18.38
C GLU A 106 1.29 13.25 -18.46
N THR A 107 0.44 13.92 -17.67
CA THR A 107 0.43 15.38 -17.57
C THR A 107 1.48 15.93 -16.57
N GLY A 108 2.27 15.06 -15.92
CA GLY A 108 3.29 15.44 -14.93
C GLY A 108 2.74 15.93 -13.60
N LYS A 109 1.42 15.83 -13.38
CA LYS A 109 0.77 16.31 -12.15
C LYS A 109 1.16 15.54 -10.91
N LEU A 110 1.69 14.32 -11.06
CA LEU A 110 2.13 13.47 -9.97
C LEU A 110 3.65 13.42 -9.77
N ASP A 111 4.44 14.12 -10.55
CA ASP A 111 5.92 13.99 -10.59
C ASP A 111 6.59 14.26 -9.23
N ASN A 112 6.03 15.18 -8.45
CA ASN A 112 6.61 15.63 -7.18
C ASN A 112 6.13 14.81 -5.97
N PHE A 113 5.30 13.78 -6.18
CA PHE A 113 4.75 12.98 -5.10
C PHE A 113 5.45 11.61 -5.01
N GLY A 114 5.57 11.09 -3.78
CA GLY A 114 6.21 9.80 -3.52
C GLY A 114 5.24 8.64 -3.62
N SER A 115 4.12 8.73 -2.92
CA SER A 115 3.06 7.73 -2.95
C SER A 115 1.67 8.34 -3.06
N VAL A 116 0.76 7.54 -3.60
CA VAL A 116 -0.66 7.90 -3.78
C VAL A 116 -1.52 6.84 -3.14
N GLY A 117 -2.43 7.28 -2.28
CA GLY A 117 -3.54 6.49 -1.78
C GLY A 117 -4.85 6.86 -2.47
N PHE A 118 -5.83 6.01 -2.29
CA PHE A 118 -7.12 6.08 -2.95
C PHE A 118 -8.25 6.06 -1.94
N ASN A 119 -9.44 6.44 -2.36
CA ASN A 119 -10.64 6.32 -1.54
C ASN A 119 -11.16 4.88 -1.61
N ILE A 120 -11.05 4.13 -0.51
CA ILE A 120 -11.37 2.70 -0.49
C ILE A 120 -12.63 2.46 0.31
N LYS A 121 -13.64 1.91 -0.35
CA LYS A 121 -14.86 1.42 0.30
C LYS A 121 -14.62 0.02 0.87
N HIS A 122 -14.80 -0.14 2.16
CA HIS A 122 -14.63 -1.41 2.87
C HIS A 122 -15.85 -1.69 3.73
N ASP A 123 -16.54 -2.78 3.45
CA ASP A 123 -17.78 -3.18 4.14
C ASP A 123 -18.81 -2.04 4.27
N GLY A 124 -19.05 -1.30 3.19
CA GLY A 124 -19.99 -0.21 3.14
C GLY A 124 -19.47 1.14 3.64
N VAL A 125 -18.27 1.18 4.20
CA VAL A 125 -17.65 2.38 4.75
C VAL A 125 -16.44 2.80 3.92
N TYR A 126 -16.31 4.08 3.60
CA TYR A 126 -15.09 4.57 2.96
C TYR A 126 -13.97 4.70 3.99
N GLN A 127 -12.86 4.03 3.72
CA GLN A 127 -11.64 4.17 4.48
C GLN A 127 -10.77 5.22 3.83
N MET A 128 -10.67 6.33 4.49
CA MET A 128 -9.64 7.29 4.13
C MET A 128 -8.33 6.92 4.81
N LEU A 129 -7.31 7.34 4.18
CA LEU A 129 -5.93 7.08 4.48
C LEU A 129 -5.55 7.24 5.92
N SER A 130 -4.71 6.36 6.33
CA SER A 130 -4.09 6.41 7.63
C SER A 130 -3.39 7.75 7.80
N ARG A 131 -3.83 8.51 8.77
CA ARG A 131 -2.94 9.45 9.43
C ARG A 131 -2.07 8.64 10.38
N THR A 132 -0.85 9.05 10.52
CA THR A 132 0.01 8.41 11.49
C THR A 132 -0.51 8.61 12.91
N PRO A 133 -0.17 7.71 13.83
CA PRO A 133 -0.44 7.88 15.24
C PRO A 133 0.02 9.22 15.82
N LEU A 134 0.90 9.91 15.14
CA LEU A 134 1.53 11.13 15.59
C LEU A 134 0.63 12.36 15.52
N GLN A 135 -0.41 12.34 14.67
CA GLN A 135 -1.33 13.48 14.52
C GLN A 135 -2.71 13.27 15.13
N GLN A 136 -3.02 12.08 15.62
CA GLN A 136 -4.35 11.79 16.19
C GLN A 136 -4.23 11.24 17.61
N PRO A 137 -4.86 11.91 18.59
CA PRO A 137 -4.89 11.41 19.97
C PRO A 137 -5.62 10.07 20.11
N ASN A 138 -6.42 9.65 19.14
CA ASN A 138 -7.17 8.39 19.13
C ASN A 138 -6.78 7.49 17.97
N ARG A 139 -5.59 7.31 17.70
CA ARG A 139 -4.89 6.32 16.87
C ARG A 139 -5.69 5.30 16.05
N ASP A 140 -6.87 5.63 15.61
CA ASP A 140 -7.46 4.93 14.50
C ASP A 140 -6.67 5.31 13.23
N MET A 141 -5.74 4.46 12.85
CA MET A 141 -5.02 4.59 11.56
C MET A 141 -5.99 4.64 10.37
N TRP A 142 -7.25 4.32 10.63
CA TRP A 142 -8.31 4.22 9.65
C TRP A 142 -9.44 5.15 10.04
N ASN A 143 -9.48 6.33 9.47
CA ASN A 143 -10.71 7.11 9.49
C ASN A 143 -11.73 6.36 8.64
N ARG A 144 -12.56 5.55 9.27
CA ARG A 144 -13.73 4.96 8.64
C ARG A 144 -14.82 6.03 8.61
N PHE A 145 -15.29 6.35 7.43
CA PHE A 145 -16.45 7.21 7.26
C PHE A 145 -17.64 6.35 6.87
N ASP A 146 -18.72 6.48 7.60
CA ASP A 146 -20.01 6.01 7.12
C ASP A 146 -20.29 6.69 5.78
N ILE A 147 -20.83 5.93 4.83
CA ILE A 147 -21.22 6.44 3.51
C ILE A 147 -22.14 7.67 3.58
N ASN A 148 -22.85 7.83 4.69
CA ASN A 148 -23.72 8.97 4.98
C ASN A 148 -23.00 10.12 5.70
N THR A 149 -21.75 9.95 6.09
CA THR A 149 -20.97 11.01 6.72
C THR A 149 -20.23 11.79 5.64
N PRO A 150 -20.38 13.11 5.56
CA PRO A 150 -19.64 13.91 4.61
C PRO A 150 -18.15 13.69 4.80
N LEU A 151 -17.43 13.35 3.74
CA LEU A 151 -15.99 13.26 3.78
C LEU A 151 -15.41 14.61 4.20
N PRO A 152 -14.51 14.68 5.20
CA PRO A 152 -13.90 15.94 5.60
C PRO A 152 -12.96 16.49 4.55
N LEU A 153 -12.69 15.71 3.49
CA LEU A 153 -11.86 16.09 2.37
C LEU A 153 -12.73 16.52 1.20
N GLU A 154 -12.28 17.52 0.49
CA GLU A 154 -12.93 17.93 -0.75
C GLU A 154 -12.70 16.84 -1.81
N TYR A 155 -13.79 16.20 -2.23
CA TYR A 155 -13.76 15.03 -3.13
C TYR A 155 -12.97 15.26 -4.43
N ASN A 156 -13.00 16.49 -4.94
CA ASN A 156 -12.36 16.87 -6.20
C ASN A 156 -10.93 17.40 -6.03
N LYS A 157 -10.39 17.38 -4.82
CA LYS A 157 -9.05 17.88 -4.52
C LYS A 157 -8.15 16.75 -4.05
N VAL A 158 -6.88 16.98 -4.17
CA VAL A 158 -5.85 16.05 -3.69
C VAL A 158 -5.31 16.56 -2.36
N HIS A 159 -5.16 15.65 -1.43
CA HIS A 159 -4.76 15.98 -0.07
C HIS A 159 -3.45 15.32 0.28
N SER A 160 -2.54 16.04 0.94
CA SER A 160 -1.37 15.42 1.53
C SER A 160 -1.79 14.48 2.65
N VAL A 161 -1.12 13.35 2.75
CA VAL A 161 -1.36 12.34 3.78
C VAL A 161 -0.03 11.85 4.33
N GLU A 162 -0.03 11.31 5.53
CA GLU A 162 1.18 10.79 6.16
C GLU A 162 1.48 9.36 5.74
N SER A 163 0.45 8.61 5.45
CA SER A 163 0.59 7.24 4.97
C SER A 163 -0.49 6.89 3.96
N VAL A 164 -0.32 5.79 3.26
CA VAL A 164 -1.25 5.29 2.26
C VAL A 164 -1.76 3.90 2.66
N SER A 165 -2.94 3.54 2.15
CA SER A 165 -3.57 2.28 2.50
C SER A 165 -2.75 1.07 2.05
N TRP A 166 -2.65 0.07 2.92
CA TRP A 166 -2.08 -1.24 2.60
C TRP A 166 -3.01 -2.13 1.74
N MET A 167 -4.21 -1.69 1.41
CA MET A 167 -5.14 -2.42 0.53
C MET A 167 -4.86 -2.14 -0.95
N CYS A 168 -4.52 -0.91 -1.25
CA CYS A 168 -4.08 -0.47 -2.57
C CYS A 168 -3.36 0.86 -2.44
N ALA A 169 -2.20 0.96 -3.04
CA ALA A 169 -1.43 2.19 -3.09
C ALA A 169 -0.61 2.28 -4.37
N ALA A 170 -0.28 3.49 -4.77
CA ALA A 170 0.65 3.70 -5.86
C ALA A 170 1.94 4.35 -5.37
N VAL A 171 3.04 4.09 -6.06
CA VAL A 171 4.35 4.65 -5.78
C VAL A 171 5.02 5.15 -7.04
N ASN A 172 5.66 6.30 -6.94
CA ASN A 172 6.51 6.86 -8.00
C ASN A 172 7.81 6.06 -8.08
N ILE A 173 8.06 5.40 -9.20
CA ILE A 173 9.21 4.52 -9.40
C ILE A 173 10.54 5.27 -9.22
N ASN A 174 10.66 6.46 -9.78
CA ASN A 174 11.90 7.23 -9.73
C ASN A 174 12.18 7.72 -8.31
N GLN A 175 11.18 8.24 -7.63
CA GLN A 175 11.32 8.68 -6.24
C GLN A 175 11.62 7.48 -5.32
N TYR A 176 10.93 6.36 -5.51
CA TYR A 176 11.16 5.15 -4.73
C TYR A 176 12.60 4.64 -4.84
N LEU A 177 13.08 4.45 -6.06
CA LEU A 177 14.43 3.93 -6.30
C LEU A 177 15.55 4.87 -5.83
N LYS A 178 15.26 6.17 -5.75
CA LYS A 178 16.21 7.18 -5.31
C LYS A 178 16.23 7.36 -3.79
N GLU A 179 15.08 7.36 -3.14
CA GLU A 179 14.94 7.84 -1.77
C GLU A 179 14.63 6.73 -0.75
N ILE A 180 14.04 5.60 -1.18
CA ILE A 180 13.64 4.55 -0.25
C ILE A 180 14.77 3.56 -0.01
N ILE A 181 15.02 3.30 1.27
CA ILE A 181 15.91 2.22 1.74
C ILE A 181 15.00 1.06 2.18
N PRO A 182 14.79 0.05 1.32
CA PRO A 182 13.88 -1.03 1.62
C PRO A 182 14.41 -1.93 2.73
N THR A 183 13.49 -2.57 3.46
CA THR A 183 13.81 -3.67 4.37
C THR A 183 12.98 -4.90 4.02
N GLY A 184 13.59 -6.08 4.07
CA GLY A 184 12.88 -7.36 3.90
C GLY A 184 12.05 -7.78 5.11
N GLU A 185 12.15 -7.07 6.22
CA GLU A 185 11.54 -7.46 7.49
C GLU A 185 10.03 -7.18 7.54
N TYR A 186 9.53 -6.17 6.80
CA TYR A 186 8.09 -5.94 6.65
C TYR A 186 7.49 -6.91 5.65
N GLN A 187 6.86 -7.95 6.13
CA GLN A 187 6.20 -8.91 5.23
C GLN A 187 4.85 -8.39 4.75
N PHE A 188 4.16 -7.56 5.54
CA PHE A 188 2.87 -7.00 5.19
C PHE A 188 2.57 -5.67 5.91
N PHE A 189 2.38 -5.71 7.25
CA PHE A 189 2.04 -4.52 8.03
C PHE A 189 3.19 -3.50 8.02
N HIS A 190 2.84 -2.24 8.10
CA HIS A 190 3.75 -1.08 8.15
C HIS A 190 4.71 -0.89 6.97
N ALA A 191 4.70 -1.77 5.98
CA ALA A 191 5.56 -1.61 4.81
C ALA A 191 5.27 -0.30 4.06
N TRP A 192 3.99 0.01 3.86
CA TRP A 192 3.56 1.24 3.22
C TRP A 192 3.71 2.46 4.11
N ASP A 193 3.48 2.32 5.43
CA ASP A 193 3.73 3.39 6.40
C ASP A 193 5.20 3.77 6.40
N ASP A 194 6.09 2.80 6.40
CA ASP A 194 7.53 3.01 6.36
C ASP A 194 7.99 3.70 5.06
N ILE A 195 7.47 3.29 3.92
CA ILE A 195 7.74 3.94 2.63
C ILE A 195 7.27 5.41 2.68
N ALA A 196 6.05 5.63 3.15
CA ALA A 196 5.48 6.96 3.24
C ALA A 196 6.28 7.86 4.18
N PHE A 197 6.71 7.34 5.33
CA PHE A 197 7.57 8.06 6.27
C PHE A 197 8.94 8.40 5.68
N GLN A 198 9.56 7.50 4.94
CA GLN A 198 10.82 7.80 4.28
C GLN A 198 10.66 8.93 3.26
N PHE A 199 9.58 8.95 2.48
CA PHE A 199 9.28 10.06 1.57
C PHE A 199 9.13 11.37 2.31
N MET A 200 8.32 11.39 3.36
CA MET A 200 8.12 12.61 4.17
C MET A 200 9.44 13.10 4.77
N TYR A 201 10.30 12.19 5.27
CA TYR A 201 11.63 12.53 5.76
C TYR A 201 12.51 13.23 4.70
N LYS A 202 12.24 12.96 3.43
CA LYS A 202 12.91 13.58 2.27
C LYS A 202 12.17 14.80 1.70
N ASN A 203 11.16 15.32 2.40
CA ASN A 203 10.29 16.40 1.93
C ASN A 203 9.49 16.05 0.66
N ILE A 204 9.19 14.79 0.45
CA ILE A 204 8.36 14.31 -0.64
C ILE A 204 6.97 14.00 -0.09
N HIS A 205 5.94 14.62 -0.63
CA HIS A 205 4.59 14.43 -0.17
C HIS A 205 4.01 13.08 -0.61
N ASN A 206 3.28 12.46 0.31
CA ASN A 206 2.32 11.40 -0.02
C ASN A 206 0.95 12.06 -0.14
N ILE A 207 0.12 11.57 -1.05
CA ILE A 207 -1.18 12.18 -1.32
C ILE A 207 -2.31 11.16 -1.36
N CYS A 208 -3.53 11.63 -1.13
CA CYS A 208 -4.76 10.93 -1.45
C CYS A 208 -5.46 11.58 -2.62
N ILE A 209 -5.96 10.76 -3.53
CA ILE A 209 -6.84 11.18 -4.63
C ILE A 209 -8.25 10.62 -4.37
N PRO A 210 -9.15 11.39 -3.72
CA PRO A 210 -10.45 10.88 -3.28
C PRO A 210 -11.38 10.46 -4.42
N PHE A 211 -11.26 11.07 -5.59
CA PHE A 211 -12.10 10.76 -6.76
C PHE A 211 -11.66 9.49 -7.52
N LEU A 212 -10.57 8.86 -7.12
CA LEU A 212 -10.18 7.54 -7.56
C LEU A 212 -10.61 6.51 -6.52
N GLU A 213 -11.73 5.88 -6.79
CA GLU A 213 -12.43 5.03 -5.85
C GLU A 213 -12.17 3.55 -6.09
N LEU A 214 -11.99 2.83 -4.99
CA LEU A 214 -11.79 1.39 -4.95
C LEU A 214 -12.81 0.74 -4.02
N SER A 215 -13.10 -0.52 -4.24
CA SER A 215 -13.90 -1.37 -3.36
C SER A 215 -13.03 -2.50 -2.81
N HIS A 216 -13.06 -2.68 -1.50
CA HIS A 216 -12.45 -3.78 -0.79
C HIS A 216 -13.53 -4.45 0.07
N GLU A 217 -14.48 -5.11 -0.61
CA GLU A 217 -15.65 -5.72 0.05
C GLU A 217 -15.33 -7.15 0.47
N GLN A 218 -15.54 -7.46 1.73
CA GLN A 218 -15.24 -8.80 2.27
C GLN A 218 -16.13 -9.91 1.71
N ILE A 219 -17.22 -9.56 1.05
CA ILE A 219 -18.14 -10.54 0.44
C ILE A 219 -17.40 -11.44 -0.56
N ILE A 220 -16.43 -10.88 -1.29
CA ILE A 220 -15.63 -11.62 -2.26
C ILE A 220 -14.79 -12.71 -1.57
N LYS A 221 -14.27 -12.45 -0.37
CA LYS A 221 -13.50 -13.43 0.40
C LYS A 221 -14.33 -14.66 0.79
N LYS A 222 -15.62 -14.48 1.06
CA LYS A 222 -16.53 -15.58 1.39
C LYS A 222 -16.80 -16.48 0.20
N ASP A 223 -16.95 -15.90 -0.99
CA ASP A 223 -17.22 -16.62 -2.23
C ASP A 223 -16.05 -17.51 -2.65
N PHE A 224 -14.83 -17.16 -2.27
CA PHE A 224 -13.62 -17.92 -2.58
C PHE A 224 -13.15 -18.86 -1.46
N ASN A 225 -13.92 -19.05 -0.39
CA ASN A 225 -13.51 -19.88 0.76
C ASN A 225 -12.09 -19.52 1.25
N MET A 226 -11.75 -18.25 1.21
CA MET A 226 -10.42 -17.80 1.62
C MET A 226 -10.15 -18.24 3.05
N PRO A 227 -9.01 -18.86 3.32
CA PRO A 227 -8.70 -19.30 4.67
C PRO A 227 -8.68 -18.09 5.61
N VAL A 228 -9.42 -18.21 6.71
CA VAL A 228 -9.47 -17.19 7.79
C VAL A 228 -8.06 -16.97 8.40
N LYS A 229 -7.15 -17.92 8.17
CA LYS A 229 -5.76 -17.86 8.61
C LYS A 229 -4.92 -17.04 7.63
N SER A 230 -3.94 -16.33 8.16
CA SER A 230 -3.02 -15.50 7.39
C SER A 230 -2.56 -16.17 6.09
N PRO A 231 -2.81 -15.60 4.92
CA PRO A 231 -2.36 -16.15 3.63
C PRO A 231 -0.84 -16.23 3.52
N LEU A 232 -0.12 -15.64 4.48
CA LEU A 232 1.33 -15.61 4.54
C LEU A 232 1.94 -16.92 5.08
N ALA A 233 1.14 -17.84 5.64
CA ALA A 233 1.64 -19.10 6.20
C ALA A 233 1.38 -20.29 5.28
N LYS A 234 2.38 -21.16 5.13
CA LYS A 234 2.26 -22.43 4.39
C LYS A 234 1.71 -23.57 5.25
N THR A 235 2.05 -23.55 6.52
CA THR A 235 1.67 -24.57 7.50
C THR A 235 1.05 -23.94 8.74
N GLU A 236 0.40 -24.74 9.58
CA GLU A 236 -0.15 -24.25 10.85
C GLU A 236 0.94 -23.78 11.82
N GLU A 237 2.08 -24.49 11.85
CA GLU A 237 3.23 -24.10 12.65
C GLU A 237 3.84 -22.80 12.16
N GLU A 238 3.96 -22.65 10.86
CA GLU A 238 4.45 -21.42 10.23
C GLU A 238 3.48 -20.26 10.46
N THR A 239 2.17 -20.52 10.44
CA THR A 239 1.15 -19.54 10.81
C THR A 239 1.35 -19.05 12.23
N LYS A 240 1.53 -19.95 13.21
CA LYS A 240 1.76 -19.59 14.61
C LYS A 240 3.05 -18.79 14.80
N LYS A 241 4.16 -19.22 14.16
CA LYS A 241 5.41 -18.47 14.20
C LYS A 241 5.24 -17.04 13.62
N ARG A 242 4.50 -16.91 12.54
CA ARG A 242 4.27 -15.63 11.88
C ARG A 242 3.35 -14.70 12.63
N GLU A 243 2.29 -15.23 13.20
CA GLU A 243 1.42 -14.45 14.07
C GLU A 243 2.20 -13.90 15.27
N HIS A 244 3.20 -14.62 15.72
CA HIS A 244 4.06 -14.17 16.83
C HIS A 244 5.21 -13.26 16.40
N TYR A 245 5.94 -13.59 15.32
CA TYR A 245 7.14 -12.86 14.91
C TYR A 245 6.92 -11.84 13.78
N TYR A 246 6.00 -12.13 12.87
CA TYR A 246 5.73 -11.34 11.67
C TYR A 246 4.27 -10.87 11.61
N GLY A 247 3.48 -11.19 12.61
CA GLY A 247 2.20 -10.56 12.81
C GLY A 247 2.36 -9.09 13.21
N LYS A 248 1.26 -8.44 13.53
CA LYS A 248 1.23 -7.03 13.91
C LYS A 248 2.37 -6.65 14.88
N TRP A 249 2.62 -7.48 15.89
CA TRP A 249 3.67 -7.25 16.91
C TRP A 249 5.10 -7.35 16.39
N GLY A 250 5.39 -8.29 15.51
CA GLY A 250 6.70 -8.40 14.88
C GLY A 250 7.02 -7.16 14.05
N HIS A 251 6.07 -6.68 13.28
CA HIS A 251 6.22 -5.47 12.47
C HIS A 251 6.32 -4.19 13.33
N HIS A 252 5.68 -4.15 14.49
CA HIS A 252 5.87 -3.06 15.45
C HIS A 252 7.32 -2.97 15.92
N LYS A 253 7.97 -4.11 16.23
CA LYS A 253 9.38 -4.14 16.62
C LYS A 253 10.33 -3.69 15.51
N VAL A 254 10.04 -4.07 14.26
CA VAL A 254 10.79 -3.58 13.11
C VAL A 254 10.65 -2.07 12.99
N TRP A 255 9.43 -1.57 13.18
CA TRP A 255 9.14 -0.14 13.20
C TRP A 255 9.93 0.59 14.29
N GLU A 256 9.84 0.11 15.54
CA GLU A 256 10.57 0.68 16.69
C GLU A 256 12.08 0.71 16.45
N SER A 257 12.63 -0.39 15.92
CA SER A 257 14.06 -0.47 15.60
C SER A 257 14.48 0.55 14.53
N ARG A 258 13.61 0.81 13.55
CA ARG A 258 13.91 1.69 12.42
C ARG A 258 13.67 3.16 12.75
N TRP A 259 12.58 3.46 13.43
CA TRP A 259 12.11 4.83 13.65
C TRP A 259 12.35 5.33 15.06
N GLY A 260 12.70 4.44 16.00
CA GLY A 260 13.04 4.80 17.39
C GLY A 260 11.84 5.12 18.26
N PHE A 261 10.62 4.80 17.86
CA PHE A 261 9.41 4.94 18.67
C PHE A 261 8.46 3.77 18.50
N SER A 262 7.68 3.50 19.53
CA SER A 262 6.71 2.42 19.51
C SER A 262 5.52 2.75 18.62
N TYR A 263 5.14 1.78 17.79
CA TYR A 263 3.87 1.80 17.09
C TYR A 263 2.78 1.29 18.01
N ASP A 264 2.62 1.93 19.17
CA ASP A 264 1.62 1.56 20.18
C ASP A 264 0.33 2.36 19.98
N ASP A 265 -0.79 1.68 19.85
CA ASP A 265 -2.10 2.27 19.63
C ASP A 265 -2.60 3.14 20.82
N ASN A 266 -1.90 3.18 21.95
CA ASN A 266 -2.32 3.89 23.16
C ASN A 266 -1.51 5.13 23.55
N SER A 267 -0.39 5.45 22.89
CA SER A 267 0.38 6.66 23.20
C SER A 267 -0.25 7.91 22.58
N THR A 268 -0.28 9.01 23.26
CA THR A 268 -0.70 10.29 22.69
C THR A 268 0.43 10.91 21.87
N PHE A 269 0.10 11.90 21.06
CA PHE A 269 1.08 12.66 20.28
C PHE A 269 2.16 13.29 21.20
N GLU A 270 1.73 13.86 22.30
CA GLU A 270 2.60 14.49 23.30
C GLU A 270 3.55 13.46 23.92
N GLU A 271 3.06 12.28 24.31
CA GLU A 271 3.90 11.20 24.85
C GLU A 271 4.94 10.72 23.84
N VAL A 272 4.55 10.58 22.57
CA VAL A 272 5.49 10.22 21.49
C VAL A 272 6.54 11.32 21.35
N LYS A 273 6.14 12.58 21.34
CA LYS A 273 7.03 13.72 21.19
C LYS A 273 8.02 13.86 22.36
N GLU A 274 7.56 13.66 23.60
CA GLU A 274 8.41 13.73 24.80
C GLU A 274 9.42 12.59 24.84
N ASN A 275 9.01 11.38 24.53
CA ASN A 275 9.86 10.19 24.64
C ASN A 275 10.89 10.06 23.52
N TYR A 276 10.70 10.74 22.39
CA TYR A 276 11.52 10.57 21.20
C TYR A 276 12.20 11.85 20.70
N SER A 277 12.29 12.85 21.56
CA SER A 277 13.04 14.08 21.27
C SER A 277 14.52 13.75 20.96
N GLY A 278 15.05 14.29 19.86
CA GLY A 278 16.41 13.99 19.38
C GLY A 278 16.52 12.80 18.43
N THR A 279 15.45 12.06 18.17
CA THR A 279 15.39 10.97 17.19
C THR A 279 15.18 11.48 15.76
N LEU A 280 15.15 10.57 14.77
CA LEU A 280 14.77 10.91 13.40
C LEU A 280 13.41 11.61 13.32
N ILE A 281 12.51 11.29 14.23
CA ILE A 281 11.18 11.89 14.33
C ILE A 281 11.25 13.33 14.80
N ASP A 282 12.10 13.66 15.74
CA ASP A 282 12.27 15.04 16.18
C ASP A 282 12.74 15.94 15.02
N LYS A 283 13.65 15.43 14.19
CA LYS A 283 14.04 16.08 12.94
C LYS A 283 12.88 16.20 11.95
N PHE A 284 12.05 15.17 11.88
CA PHE A 284 10.89 15.10 11.03
C PHE A 284 9.82 16.12 11.47
N TYR A 285 9.49 16.18 12.76
CA TYR A 285 8.53 17.13 13.30
C TYR A 285 9.01 18.57 13.26
N ASN A 286 10.27 18.81 13.54
CA ASN A 286 10.81 20.16 13.57
C ASN A 286 10.99 20.77 12.16
N HIS A 287 11.02 19.95 11.12
CA HIS A 287 11.24 20.45 9.76
C HIS A 287 9.99 20.47 8.88
N ASN A 288 9.00 19.59 9.06
CA ASN A 288 7.96 19.39 8.03
C ASN A 288 6.53 19.25 8.53
N LEU A 289 6.29 18.95 9.77
CA LEU A 289 4.93 18.71 10.27
C LEU A 289 4.28 19.94 10.91
N ASN A 290 4.99 21.05 10.98
CA ASN A 290 4.38 22.36 11.26
C ASN A 290 3.53 22.90 10.10
N THR A 291 3.33 22.10 9.07
CA THR A 291 2.50 22.48 7.92
C THR A 291 1.02 22.28 8.17
N GLY A 292 0.57 22.35 9.41
CA GLY A 292 -0.85 22.48 9.69
C GLY A 292 -1.74 21.37 9.10
N PRO A 293 -3.03 21.63 8.99
CA PRO A 293 -3.96 20.67 8.41
C PRO A 293 -3.56 20.32 6.97
N LEU A 294 -3.87 19.10 6.57
CA LEU A 294 -3.69 18.52 5.24
C LEU A 294 -3.53 19.56 4.13
N GLN A 295 -2.36 19.58 3.49
CA GLN A 295 -2.17 20.44 2.32
C GLN A 295 -3.09 19.97 1.21
N ILE A 296 -3.77 20.91 0.57
CA ILE A 296 -4.66 20.66 -0.54
C ILE A 296 -3.93 21.08 -1.81
N PHE A 297 -3.89 20.17 -2.78
CA PHE A 297 -3.30 20.42 -4.09
C PHE A 297 -4.39 20.46 -5.14
N GLU A 298 -4.27 21.38 -6.08
CA GLU A 298 -5.06 21.37 -7.31
C GLU A 298 -4.27 20.59 -8.37
N LEU A 299 -4.89 19.54 -8.92
CA LEU A 299 -4.31 18.74 -9.99
C LEU A 299 -4.79 19.18 -11.38
#